data_51b93b80b083ffce03f3c48fa93d53f1
#
_entry.id   51b93b80b083ffce03f3c48fa93d53f1
#
_cell.length_a   1.000
_cell.length_b   1.000
_cell.length_c   1.000
_cell.angle_alpha   90.00
_cell.angle_beta   90.00
_cell.angle_gamma   90.00
#
_symmetry.space_group_name_H-M   'P 1'
#
loop_
_entity.id
_entity.type
_entity.pdbx_description
1 polymer ?
#
loop_
_entity_poly.entity_id
_entity_poly.type
_entity_poly.pdbx_seq_one_letter_code
_entity_poly.pdbx_strand_id
1 'polypeptide(L)'
;SIDHYMADIETLNSISEKNIYQVTAISASKYPSVSDKYRIMSCGSSMGRNYGPVVVTTKPNSVLNEFEGSKIAVPGKDTTSWALFRIFSKINCTPLFVDFDDVEKTVKSGEAQLGILLHEGQILYEKRGFNLLLNLGESWYEETGLPLPLGLDVVSRSLDEKLSKEIANVSLASIKYALANIDDAIEYSKEISSLDESNENIKKFINMYVNEDTIDMGEQGRKALSKLYELSLENNI
;
A
#
# COMPACT_ATOMS: atom_id res chain seq x y z
N SER A 1 -21.27 2.92 18.77
CA SER A 1 -21.16 1.87 17.74
C SER A 1 -20.16 2.30 16.69
N ILE A 2 -19.52 1.36 16.02
CA ILE A 2 -18.65 1.57 14.88
C ILE A 2 -19.28 0.80 13.72
N ASP A 3 -19.50 1.49 12.60
CA ASP A 3 -19.99 0.89 11.37
C ASP A 3 -18.81 0.72 10.42
N HIS A 4 -18.61 -0.49 9.91
CA HIS A 4 -17.48 -0.83 9.05
C HIS A 4 -17.91 -0.86 7.59
N TYR A 5 -17.09 -0.25 6.73
CA TYR A 5 -17.19 -0.35 5.29
C TYR A 5 -15.87 -0.91 4.74
N MET A 6 -15.95 -2.04 4.05
CA MET A 6 -14.80 -2.72 3.45
C MET A 6 -14.73 -2.42 1.97
N ALA A 7 -13.58 -1.96 1.51
CA ALA A 7 -13.28 -1.71 0.11
C ALA A 7 -11.77 -1.83 -0.13
N ASP A 8 -11.37 -1.95 -1.39
CA ASP A 8 -9.96 -1.87 -1.78
C ASP A 8 -9.40 -0.47 -1.54
N ILE A 9 -8.06 -0.37 -1.50
CA ILE A 9 -7.39 0.88 -1.13
C ILE A 9 -7.61 2.01 -2.14
N GLU A 10 -7.76 1.73 -3.42
CA GLU A 10 -8.02 2.77 -4.43
C GLU A 10 -9.44 3.33 -4.32
N THR A 11 -10.40 2.47 -4.03
CA THR A 11 -11.77 2.89 -3.68
C THR A 11 -11.76 3.79 -2.45
N LEU A 12 -11.03 3.42 -1.38
CA LEU A 12 -10.89 4.24 -0.17
C LEU A 12 -10.17 5.56 -0.46
N ASN A 13 -9.11 5.57 -1.28
CA ASN A 13 -8.46 6.78 -1.76
C ASN A 13 -9.45 7.74 -2.43
N SER A 14 -10.28 7.23 -3.35
CA SER A 14 -11.29 8.02 -4.05
C SER A 14 -12.38 8.56 -3.11
N ILE A 15 -12.85 7.75 -2.17
CA ILE A 15 -13.87 8.13 -1.19
C ILE A 15 -13.34 9.19 -0.21
N SER A 16 -12.05 9.15 0.13
CA SER A 16 -11.44 10.11 1.04
C SER A 16 -11.56 11.57 0.55
N GLU A 17 -11.58 11.78 -0.77
CA GLU A 17 -11.79 13.10 -1.36
C GLU A 17 -13.14 13.73 -0.95
N LYS A 18 -14.14 12.93 -0.64
CA LYS A 18 -15.49 13.36 -0.27
C LYS A 18 -15.65 13.57 1.24
N ASN A 19 -14.66 13.17 2.05
CA ASN A 19 -14.68 13.22 3.52
C ASN A 19 -15.97 12.61 4.11
N ILE A 20 -16.41 11.46 3.57
CA ILE A 20 -17.64 10.78 3.99
C ILE A 20 -17.44 10.02 5.30
N TYR A 21 -16.30 9.34 5.44
CA TYR A 21 -16.00 8.52 6.60
C TYR A 21 -15.18 9.29 7.64
N GLN A 22 -15.50 9.05 8.92
CA GLN A 22 -14.77 9.64 10.03
C GLN A 22 -13.35 9.11 10.16
N VAL A 23 -13.16 7.84 9.83
CA VAL A 23 -11.86 7.15 9.78
C VAL A 23 -11.79 6.39 8.48
N THR A 24 -10.65 6.40 7.82
CA THR A 24 -10.41 5.61 6.61
C THR A 24 -8.94 5.28 6.47
N ALA A 25 -8.64 4.15 5.84
CA ALA A 25 -7.31 3.87 5.34
C ALA A 25 -7.12 4.57 3.99
N ILE A 26 -5.92 5.06 3.73
CA ILE A 26 -5.51 5.63 2.44
C ILE A 26 -4.07 5.25 2.10
N SER A 27 -3.72 5.31 0.84
CA SER A 27 -2.32 5.23 0.42
C SER A 27 -1.52 6.42 0.97
N ALA A 28 -0.26 6.19 1.37
CA ALA A 28 0.58 7.26 1.90
C ALA A 28 0.76 8.40 0.89
N SER A 29 0.88 8.10 -0.41
CA SER A 29 0.94 9.08 -1.50
C SER A 29 -0.32 9.91 -1.65
N LYS A 30 -1.48 9.40 -1.21
CA LYS A 30 -2.78 10.12 -1.28
C LYS A 30 -2.89 11.23 -0.26
N TYR A 31 -2.23 11.12 0.88
CA TYR A 31 -2.44 12.02 2.02
C TYR A 31 -2.29 13.51 1.70
N PRO A 32 -1.28 14.00 0.92
CA PRO A 32 -1.16 15.41 0.61
C PRO A 32 -2.44 16.02 0.02
N SER A 33 -3.13 15.30 -0.85
CA SER A 33 -4.35 15.78 -1.53
C SER A 33 -5.60 15.84 -0.65
N VAL A 34 -5.56 15.22 0.55
CA VAL A 34 -6.67 15.19 1.51
C VAL A 34 -6.27 15.71 2.90
N SER A 35 -5.10 16.30 3.02
CA SER A 35 -4.54 16.78 4.30
C SER A 35 -5.34 17.92 4.93
N ASP A 36 -6.11 18.66 4.14
CA ASP A 36 -7.08 19.64 4.59
C ASP A 36 -8.32 19.02 5.27
N LYS A 37 -8.65 17.77 4.94
CA LYS A 37 -9.84 17.03 5.40
C LYS A 37 -9.51 16.05 6.52
N TYR A 38 -8.31 15.49 6.54
CA TYR A 38 -7.91 14.42 7.44
C TYR A 38 -6.63 14.74 8.21
N ARG A 39 -6.48 14.09 9.37
CA ARG A 39 -5.23 13.99 10.14
C ARG A 39 -4.75 12.56 10.10
N ILE A 40 -3.44 12.37 9.99
CA ILE A 40 -2.83 11.03 10.17
C ILE A 40 -3.03 10.60 11.62
N MET A 41 -3.49 9.37 11.82
CA MET A 41 -3.57 8.76 13.14
C MET A 41 -2.18 8.38 13.65
N SER A 42 -2.04 8.28 14.96
CA SER A 42 -0.78 7.86 15.60
C SER A 42 -0.50 6.36 15.41
N CYS A 43 -1.47 5.58 15.00
CA CYS A 43 -1.40 4.15 14.72
C CYS A 43 -2.08 3.83 13.39
N GLY A 44 -1.96 2.60 12.90
CA GLY A 44 -2.57 2.13 11.65
C GLY A 44 -1.71 2.40 10.41
N SER A 45 -0.45 2.81 10.57
CA SER A 45 0.45 2.93 9.42
C SER A 45 0.94 1.56 8.94
N SER A 46 1.09 1.42 7.62
CA SER A 46 1.73 0.27 6.98
C SER A 46 3.05 0.72 6.37
N MET A 47 4.15 0.16 6.90
CA MET A 47 5.52 0.48 6.50
C MET A 47 6.25 -0.76 6.02
N GLY A 48 6.88 -0.68 4.82
CA GLY A 48 7.76 -1.72 4.32
C GLY A 48 9.20 -1.50 4.80
N ARG A 49 9.85 -2.54 5.31
CA ARG A 49 11.26 -2.50 5.71
C ARG A 49 12.09 -3.36 4.78
N ASN A 50 12.70 -2.74 3.77
CA ASN A 50 13.47 -3.40 2.71
C ASN A 50 12.64 -4.39 1.86
N TYR A 51 11.34 -4.16 1.76
CA TYR A 51 10.41 -4.84 0.88
C TYR A 51 9.28 -3.88 0.50
N GLY A 52 8.59 -4.16 -0.60
CA GLY A 52 7.50 -3.32 -1.08
C GLY A 52 6.93 -3.84 -2.40
N PRO A 53 6.16 -3.02 -3.09
CA PRO A 53 5.62 -3.37 -4.39
C PRO A 53 6.71 -3.77 -5.38
N VAL A 54 6.38 -4.69 -6.28
CA VAL A 54 7.30 -5.16 -7.32
C VAL A 54 6.72 -4.93 -8.72
N VAL A 55 7.58 -4.56 -9.66
CA VAL A 55 7.24 -4.47 -11.08
C VAL A 55 7.65 -5.77 -11.76
N VAL A 56 6.70 -6.38 -12.42
CA VAL A 56 6.85 -7.71 -13.02
C VAL A 56 6.43 -7.74 -14.48
N THR A 57 6.91 -8.77 -15.18
CA THR A 57 6.51 -9.13 -16.55
C THR A 57 6.40 -10.65 -16.69
N THR A 58 5.69 -11.13 -17.71
CA THR A 58 5.73 -12.54 -18.13
C THR A 58 6.90 -12.86 -19.06
N LYS A 59 7.59 -11.84 -19.60
CA LYS A 59 8.70 -12.02 -20.53
C LYS A 59 9.99 -12.39 -19.79
N PRO A 60 10.58 -13.57 -20.00
CA PRO A 60 11.79 -13.98 -19.30
C PRO A 60 13.02 -13.21 -19.80
N ASN A 61 14.03 -13.11 -18.92
CA ASN A 61 15.34 -12.50 -19.23
C ASN A 61 15.29 -11.06 -19.78
N SER A 62 14.25 -10.31 -19.40
CA SER A 62 14.08 -8.92 -19.81
C SER A 62 14.62 -7.96 -18.77
N VAL A 63 14.98 -6.76 -19.19
CA VAL A 63 15.32 -5.63 -18.32
C VAL A 63 14.31 -4.50 -18.49
N LEU A 64 14.13 -3.70 -17.45
CA LEU A 64 13.06 -2.70 -17.38
C LEU A 64 13.07 -1.73 -18.57
N ASN A 65 14.24 -1.29 -19.03
CA ASN A 65 14.38 -0.32 -20.14
C ASN A 65 13.83 -0.82 -21.49
N GLU A 66 13.66 -2.13 -21.67
CA GLU A 66 13.03 -2.69 -22.87
C GLU A 66 11.54 -2.37 -23.00
N PHE A 67 10.94 -1.88 -21.92
CA PHE A 67 9.50 -1.59 -21.81
C PHE A 67 9.18 -0.09 -21.88
N GLU A 68 10.11 0.75 -22.33
CA GLU A 68 9.80 2.17 -22.59
C GLU A 68 8.58 2.30 -23.51
N GLY A 69 7.61 3.11 -23.13
CA GLY A 69 6.37 3.32 -23.88
C GLY A 69 5.33 2.20 -23.79
N SER A 70 5.65 1.09 -23.10
CA SER A 70 4.72 -0.04 -22.93
C SER A 70 3.56 0.29 -21.98
N LYS A 71 2.53 -0.55 -22.00
CA LYS A 71 1.46 -0.49 -21.01
C LYS A 71 1.86 -1.19 -19.72
N ILE A 72 1.47 -0.61 -18.58
CA ILE A 72 1.66 -1.17 -17.25
C ILE A 72 0.31 -1.26 -16.53
N ALA A 73 -0.04 -2.45 -16.03
CA ALA A 73 -1.22 -2.66 -15.18
C ALA A 73 -0.93 -2.16 -13.77
N VAL A 74 -1.77 -1.26 -13.27
CA VAL A 74 -1.58 -0.54 -12.00
C VAL A 74 -2.84 -0.69 -11.16
N PRO A 75 -2.74 -1.07 -9.86
CA PRO A 75 -3.90 -1.31 -9.01
C PRO A 75 -4.62 -0.04 -8.52
N GLY A 76 -4.29 1.12 -9.08
CA GLY A 76 -4.93 2.40 -8.76
C GLY A 76 -4.03 3.59 -9.01
N LYS A 77 -4.65 4.70 -9.43
CA LYS A 77 -3.93 5.94 -9.80
C LYS A 77 -3.34 6.68 -8.59
N ASP A 78 -3.98 6.54 -7.43
CA ASP A 78 -3.62 7.25 -6.20
C ASP A 78 -2.76 6.39 -5.24
N THR A 79 -2.37 5.17 -5.68
CA THR A 79 -1.59 4.24 -4.86
C THR A 79 -0.14 4.67 -4.70
N THR A 80 0.43 4.39 -3.53
CA THR A 80 1.87 4.63 -3.30
C THR A 80 2.75 3.82 -4.27
N SER A 81 2.31 2.64 -4.67
CA SER A 81 3.04 1.80 -5.63
C SER A 81 3.20 2.47 -7.00
N TRP A 82 2.17 3.16 -7.48
CA TRP A 82 2.25 3.93 -8.72
C TRP A 82 3.16 5.15 -8.58
N ALA A 83 3.08 5.87 -7.47
CA ALA A 83 3.99 6.98 -7.19
C ALA A 83 5.46 6.51 -7.18
N LEU A 84 5.76 5.40 -6.51
CA LEU A 84 7.10 4.81 -6.47
C LEU A 84 7.61 4.39 -7.85
N PHE A 85 6.75 3.78 -8.68
CA PHE A 85 7.12 3.45 -10.05
C PHE A 85 7.54 4.70 -10.82
N ARG A 86 6.77 5.77 -10.73
CA ARG A 86 7.10 7.05 -11.41
C ARG A 86 8.39 7.69 -10.90
N ILE A 87 8.72 7.52 -9.61
CA ILE A 87 9.96 8.04 -9.01
C ILE A 87 11.16 7.21 -9.46
N PHE A 88 11.07 5.87 -9.45
CA PHE A 88 12.25 5.00 -9.54
C PHE A 88 12.45 4.30 -10.88
N SER A 89 11.41 4.13 -11.71
CA SER A 89 11.54 3.34 -12.94
C SER A 89 12.42 3.97 -14.00
N LYS A 90 12.49 5.30 -14.04
CA LYS A 90 13.21 6.09 -15.09
C LYS A 90 12.77 5.77 -16.53
N ILE A 91 11.64 5.07 -16.69
CA ILE A 91 10.99 4.81 -17.98
C ILE A 91 9.56 5.36 -17.96
N ASN A 92 9.06 5.72 -19.14
CA ASN A 92 7.68 6.14 -19.29
C ASN A 92 6.83 4.96 -19.74
N CYS A 93 5.76 4.68 -19.01
CA CYS A 93 4.78 3.68 -19.36
C CYS A 93 3.38 4.30 -19.42
N THR A 94 2.52 3.74 -20.25
CA THR A 94 1.10 4.11 -20.27
C THR A 94 0.37 3.30 -19.19
N PRO A 95 -0.14 3.91 -18.11
CA PRO A 95 -0.83 3.17 -17.08
C PRO A 95 -2.18 2.64 -17.59
N LEU A 96 -2.47 1.40 -17.24
CA LEU A 96 -3.78 0.79 -17.33
C LEU A 96 -4.25 0.53 -15.90
N PHE A 97 -5.13 1.39 -15.39
CA PHE A 97 -5.67 1.25 -14.04
C PHE A 97 -6.73 0.15 -14.03
N VAL A 98 -6.51 -0.85 -13.20
CA VAL A 98 -7.36 -2.04 -13.06
C VAL A 98 -7.59 -2.34 -11.60
N ASP A 99 -8.59 -3.14 -11.29
CA ASP A 99 -8.78 -3.63 -9.94
C ASP A 99 -7.55 -4.44 -9.50
N PHE A 100 -7.25 -4.42 -8.21
CA PHE A 100 -6.09 -5.10 -7.64
C PHE A 100 -5.98 -6.57 -8.09
N ASP A 101 -7.09 -7.30 -8.06
CA ASP A 101 -7.17 -8.72 -8.42
C ASP A 101 -7.00 -8.98 -9.93
N ASP A 102 -7.15 -7.97 -10.77
CA ASP A 102 -7.04 -8.08 -12.22
C ASP A 102 -5.62 -7.77 -12.75
N VAL A 103 -4.70 -7.25 -11.94
CA VAL A 103 -3.35 -6.89 -12.40
C VAL A 103 -2.64 -8.08 -13.03
N GLU A 104 -2.58 -9.23 -12.34
CA GLU A 104 -1.92 -10.43 -12.85
C GLU A 104 -2.55 -10.94 -14.14
N LYS A 105 -3.87 -10.97 -14.20
CA LYS A 105 -4.63 -11.41 -15.38
C LYS A 105 -4.37 -10.50 -16.58
N THR A 106 -4.32 -9.19 -16.35
CA THR A 106 -4.05 -8.18 -17.38
C THR A 106 -2.66 -8.36 -17.99
N VAL A 107 -1.66 -8.68 -17.16
CA VAL A 107 -0.31 -8.97 -17.67
C VAL A 107 -0.24 -10.33 -18.37
N LYS A 108 -0.87 -11.37 -17.82
CA LYS A 108 -0.89 -12.71 -18.43
C LYS A 108 -1.63 -12.75 -19.77
N SER A 109 -2.65 -11.92 -19.95
CA SER A 109 -3.37 -11.79 -21.22
C SER A 109 -2.59 -11.02 -22.29
N GLY A 110 -1.52 -10.30 -21.89
CA GLY A 110 -0.74 -9.44 -22.79
C GLY A 110 -1.38 -8.07 -23.05
N GLU A 111 -2.48 -7.73 -22.37
CA GLU A 111 -3.10 -6.40 -22.45
C GLU A 111 -2.18 -5.31 -21.88
N ALA A 112 -1.40 -5.63 -20.85
CA ALA A 112 -0.26 -4.88 -20.38
C ALA A 112 1.00 -5.75 -20.39
N GLN A 113 2.17 -5.14 -20.65
CA GLN A 113 3.45 -5.83 -20.66
C GLN A 113 4.08 -5.92 -19.27
N LEU A 114 3.70 -4.99 -18.40
CA LEU A 114 4.15 -4.85 -17.03
C LEU A 114 2.96 -4.87 -16.07
N GLY A 115 3.23 -5.23 -14.82
CA GLY A 115 2.27 -5.08 -13.73
C GLY A 115 2.95 -4.71 -12.43
N ILE A 116 2.25 -3.95 -11.58
CA ILE A 116 2.69 -3.67 -10.22
C ILE A 116 1.96 -4.62 -9.29
N LEU A 117 2.69 -5.52 -8.64
CA LEU A 117 2.13 -6.45 -7.67
C LEU A 117 2.38 -5.96 -6.25
N LEU A 118 1.34 -6.09 -5.45
CA LEU A 118 1.28 -5.77 -4.03
C LEU A 118 1.00 -7.05 -3.21
N HIS A 119 0.89 -6.91 -1.91
CA HIS A 119 0.45 -7.95 -1.00
C HIS A 119 1.24 -9.26 -1.20
N GLU A 120 0.55 -10.40 -1.27
CA GLU A 120 1.17 -11.71 -1.52
C GLU A 120 1.81 -11.82 -2.91
N GLY A 121 1.33 -11.06 -3.89
CA GLY A 121 1.88 -11.02 -5.24
C GLY A 121 3.36 -10.65 -5.27
N GLN A 122 3.82 -9.75 -4.38
CA GLN A 122 5.23 -9.38 -4.26
C GLN A 122 6.13 -10.52 -3.73
N ILE A 123 5.55 -11.54 -3.11
CA ILE A 123 6.29 -12.70 -2.58
C ILE A 123 6.18 -13.90 -3.52
N LEU A 124 5.03 -14.01 -4.20
CA LEU A 124 4.68 -15.22 -4.96
C LEU A 124 4.82 -15.05 -6.48
N TYR A 125 5.27 -13.89 -6.97
CA TYR A 125 5.33 -13.59 -8.41
C TYR A 125 6.06 -14.67 -9.22
N GLU A 126 7.18 -15.20 -8.74
CA GLU A 126 7.94 -16.25 -9.42
C GLU A 126 7.10 -17.52 -9.56
N LYS A 127 6.45 -17.97 -8.47
CA LYS A 127 5.58 -19.15 -8.47
C LYS A 127 4.37 -18.98 -9.37
N ARG A 128 3.95 -17.73 -9.59
CA ARG A 128 2.83 -17.37 -10.46
C ARG A 128 3.24 -17.13 -11.91
N GLY A 129 4.54 -17.37 -12.25
CA GLY A 129 5.09 -17.32 -13.61
C GLY A 129 5.50 -15.92 -14.08
N PHE A 130 5.78 -15.02 -13.16
CA PHE A 130 6.30 -13.70 -13.47
C PHE A 130 7.81 -13.59 -13.22
N ASN A 131 8.43 -12.63 -13.90
CA ASN A 131 9.82 -12.24 -13.74
C ASN A 131 9.88 -10.83 -13.14
N LEU A 132 10.74 -10.65 -12.14
CA LEU A 132 10.98 -9.36 -11.50
C LEU A 132 11.77 -8.44 -12.43
N LEU A 133 11.32 -7.19 -12.52
CA LEU A 133 12.04 -6.12 -13.25
C LEU A 133 12.53 -5.03 -12.32
N LEU A 134 11.77 -4.70 -11.28
CA LEU A 134 12.12 -3.67 -10.33
C LEU A 134 11.46 -3.97 -8.97
N ASN A 135 12.24 -3.95 -7.90
CA ASN A 135 11.73 -3.99 -6.53
C ASN A 135 11.67 -2.56 -6.00
N LEU A 136 10.47 -2.00 -5.90
CA LEU A 136 10.26 -0.62 -5.48
C LEU A 136 10.59 -0.40 -3.99
N GLY A 137 10.46 -1.45 -3.17
CA GLY A 137 10.85 -1.40 -1.76
C GLY A 137 12.37 -1.32 -1.58
N GLU A 138 13.13 -2.09 -2.35
CA GLU A 138 14.60 -2.03 -2.38
C GLU A 138 15.07 -0.67 -2.91
N SER A 139 14.52 -0.21 -4.04
CA SER A 139 14.86 1.10 -4.62
C SER A 139 14.64 2.25 -3.63
N TRP A 140 13.52 2.20 -2.90
CA TRP A 140 13.25 3.17 -1.83
C TRP A 140 14.31 3.11 -0.73
N TYR A 141 14.64 1.91 -0.26
CA TYR A 141 15.60 1.74 0.83
C TYR A 141 17.02 2.14 0.43
N GLU A 142 17.45 1.81 -0.78
CA GLU A 142 18.75 2.21 -1.34
C GLU A 142 18.87 3.74 -1.44
N GLU A 143 17.81 4.43 -1.85
CA GLU A 143 17.80 5.90 -1.99
C GLU A 143 17.72 6.62 -0.63
N THR A 144 16.95 6.07 0.33
CA THR A 144 16.56 6.85 1.51
C THR A 144 17.12 6.30 2.83
N GLY A 145 17.39 5.00 2.90
CA GLY A 145 17.70 4.29 4.15
C GLY A 145 16.53 4.24 5.15
N LEU A 146 15.32 4.61 4.73
CA LEU A 146 14.14 4.74 5.58
C LEU A 146 13.12 3.62 5.30
N PRO A 147 12.21 3.30 6.26
CA PRO A 147 11.09 2.43 5.97
C PRO A 147 10.20 3.03 4.88
N LEU A 148 9.63 2.19 4.01
CA LEU A 148 8.75 2.62 2.92
C LEU A 148 7.34 2.87 3.43
N PRO A 149 6.80 4.11 3.40
CA PRO A 149 5.41 4.35 3.77
C PRO A 149 4.49 3.88 2.65
N LEU A 150 3.58 2.95 2.97
CA LEU A 150 2.63 2.38 2.01
C LEU A 150 1.20 2.87 2.26
N GLY A 151 0.72 2.73 3.48
CA GLY A 151 -0.64 3.08 3.88
C GLY A 151 -0.69 3.80 5.22
N LEU A 152 -1.76 4.57 5.41
CA LEU A 152 -2.03 5.37 6.60
C LEU A 152 -3.49 5.25 6.99
N ASP A 153 -3.75 5.09 8.29
CA ASP A 153 -5.07 5.38 8.83
C ASP A 153 -5.17 6.87 9.14
N VAL A 154 -6.28 7.46 8.70
CA VAL A 154 -6.53 8.89 8.86
C VAL A 154 -7.90 9.13 9.50
N VAL A 155 -7.99 10.19 10.31
CA VAL A 155 -9.20 10.63 11.01
C VAL A 155 -9.64 11.99 10.49
N SER A 156 -10.95 12.16 10.25
CA SER A 156 -11.52 13.39 9.72
C SER A 156 -11.29 14.58 10.65
N ARG A 157 -10.90 15.71 10.08
CA ARG A 157 -10.77 16.99 10.79
C ARG A 157 -12.11 17.60 11.21
N SER A 158 -13.24 17.05 10.74
CA SER A 158 -14.57 17.45 11.20
C SER A 158 -14.88 16.99 12.63
N LEU A 159 -14.15 16.02 13.14
CA LEU A 159 -14.25 15.56 14.51
C LEU A 159 -13.44 16.46 15.46
N ASP A 160 -13.96 16.65 16.66
CA ASP A 160 -13.21 17.33 17.71
C ASP A 160 -11.97 16.52 18.15
N GLU A 161 -11.04 17.21 18.80
CA GLU A 161 -9.75 16.60 19.18
C GLU A 161 -9.92 15.46 20.20
N LYS A 162 -10.90 15.57 21.11
CA LYS A 162 -11.16 14.56 22.13
C LYS A 162 -11.64 13.26 21.49
N LEU A 163 -12.63 13.35 20.62
CA LEU A 163 -13.17 12.18 19.92
C LEU A 163 -12.11 11.56 18.99
N SER A 164 -11.32 12.38 18.29
CA SER A 164 -10.21 11.90 17.47
C SER A 164 -9.18 11.10 18.27
N LYS A 165 -8.85 11.54 19.48
CA LYS A 165 -7.95 10.82 20.41
C LYS A 165 -8.58 9.53 20.93
N GLU A 166 -9.88 9.54 21.27
CA GLU A 166 -10.60 8.34 21.70
C GLU A 166 -10.62 7.27 20.60
N ILE A 167 -10.88 7.67 19.34
CA ILE A 167 -10.81 6.79 18.18
C ILE A 167 -9.41 6.19 18.02
N ALA A 168 -8.36 7.01 18.05
CA ALA A 168 -6.99 6.53 17.94
C ALA A 168 -6.64 5.53 19.06
N ASN A 169 -7.09 5.76 20.29
CA ASN A 169 -6.87 4.84 21.40
C ASN A 169 -7.61 3.50 21.21
N VAL A 170 -8.83 3.52 20.69
CA VAL A 170 -9.58 2.30 20.39
C VAL A 170 -8.90 1.52 19.25
N SER A 171 -8.52 2.20 18.19
CA SER A 171 -7.78 1.59 17.08
C SER A 171 -6.46 0.96 17.55
N LEU A 172 -5.69 1.69 18.35
CA LEU A 172 -4.44 1.18 18.94
C LEU A 172 -4.67 -0.05 19.82
N ALA A 173 -5.73 -0.04 20.64
CA ALA A 173 -6.08 -1.18 21.48
C ALA A 173 -6.46 -2.40 20.62
N SER A 174 -7.21 -2.19 19.54
CA SER A 174 -7.58 -3.24 18.58
C SER A 174 -6.35 -3.84 17.88
N ILE A 175 -5.42 -3.00 17.39
CA ILE A 175 -4.16 -3.45 16.76
C ILE A 175 -3.34 -4.30 17.75
N LYS A 176 -3.17 -3.83 18.98
CA LYS A 176 -2.43 -4.56 20.02
C LYS A 176 -3.09 -5.90 20.36
N TYR A 177 -4.42 -5.91 20.43
CA TYR A 177 -5.17 -7.15 20.66
C TYR A 177 -4.96 -8.15 19.53
N ALA A 178 -5.08 -7.72 18.27
CA ALA A 178 -4.86 -8.57 17.11
C ALA A 178 -3.43 -9.14 17.05
N LEU A 179 -2.42 -8.31 17.35
CA LEU A 179 -1.01 -8.77 17.40
C LEU A 179 -0.77 -9.79 18.52
N ALA A 180 -1.44 -9.63 19.67
CA ALA A 180 -1.35 -10.58 20.79
C ALA A 180 -2.13 -11.88 20.53
N ASN A 181 -3.12 -11.88 19.61
CA ASN A 181 -4.00 -12.99 19.30
C ASN A 181 -4.01 -13.23 17.77
N ILE A 182 -2.82 -13.40 17.21
CA ILE A 182 -2.62 -13.38 15.74
C ILE A 182 -3.40 -14.48 15.01
N ASP A 183 -3.53 -15.66 15.61
CA ASP A 183 -4.23 -16.77 14.99
C ASP A 183 -5.75 -16.51 14.91
N ASP A 184 -6.35 -15.93 15.96
CA ASP A 184 -7.75 -15.50 15.96
C ASP A 184 -7.99 -14.36 14.95
N ALA A 185 -7.03 -13.44 14.84
CA ALA A 185 -7.09 -12.34 13.88
C ALA A 185 -7.03 -12.84 12.43
N ILE A 186 -6.25 -13.89 12.15
CA ILE A 186 -6.17 -14.54 10.84
C ILE A 186 -7.52 -15.20 10.50
N GLU A 187 -8.08 -15.96 11.42
CA GLU A 187 -9.38 -16.62 11.18
C GLU A 187 -10.48 -15.58 10.91
N TYR A 188 -10.55 -14.51 11.72
CA TYR A 188 -11.48 -13.41 11.48
C TYR A 188 -11.25 -12.73 10.12
N SER A 189 -9.99 -12.52 9.72
CA SER A 189 -9.67 -11.92 8.42
C SER A 189 -10.16 -12.78 7.25
N LYS A 190 -10.09 -14.11 7.36
CA LYS A 190 -10.62 -15.02 6.34
C LYS A 190 -12.13 -14.99 6.21
N GLU A 191 -12.84 -14.78 7.33
CA GLU A 191 -14.29 -14.68 7.30
C GLU A 191 -14.78 -13.45 6.53
N ILE A 192 -14.01 -12.36 6.54
CA ILE A 192 -14.39 -11.07 5.95
C ILE A 192 -13.69 -10.77 4.61
N SER A 193 -12.69 -11.56 4.22
CA SER A 193 -11.96 -11.43 2.96
C SER A 193 -11.99 -12.73 2.17
N SER A 194 -11.87 -12.64 0.85
CA SER A 194 -11.77 -13.79 -0.04
C SER A 194 -10.34 -14.36 -0.12
N LEU A 195 -9.54 -14.26 0.93
CA LEU A 195 -8.17 -14.76 0.97
C LEU A 195 -8.18 -16.30 0.95
N ASP A 196 -7.88 -16.88 -0.20
CA ASP A 196 -7.72 -18.34 -0.40
C ASP A 196 -6.24 -18.73 -0.33
N GLU A 197 -5.58 -18.34 0.78
CA GLU A 197 -4.17 -18.63 1.04
C GLU A 197 -4.00 -19.45 2.32
N SER A 198 -2.85 -20.14 2.43
CA SER A 198 -2.52 -20.88 3.65
C SER A 198 -2.34 -19.92 4.83
N ASN A 199 -2.69 -20.35 6.05
CA ASN A 199 -2.49 -19.57 7.27
C ASN A 199 -1.04 -19.09 7.43
N GLU A 200 -0.07 -19.89 7.00
CA GLU A 200 1.36 -19.55 7.04
C GLU A 200 1.70 -18.35 6.14
N ASN A 201 1.17 -18.34 4.91
CA ASN A 201 1.36 -17.22 3.98
C ASN A 201 0.68 -15.95 4.48
N ILE A 202 -0.56 -16.08 4.98
CA ILE A 202 -1.31 -14.95 5.58
C ILE A 202 -0.56 -14.40 6.78
N LYS A 203 -0.07 -15.24 7.68
CA LYS A 203 0.71 -14.84 8.86
C LYS A 203 2.00 -14.12 8.48
N LYS A 204 2.73 -14.65 7.48
CA LYS A 204 3.92 -14.00 6.94
C LYS A 204 3.60 -12.61 6.40
N PHE A 205 2.54 -12.50 5.61
CA PHE A 205 2.10 -11.23 5.03
C PHE A 205 1.68 -10.23 6.13
N ILE A 206 0.84 -10.64 7.08
CA ILE A 206 0.42 -9.78 8.20
C ILE A 206 1.65 -9.26 8.94
N ASN A 207 2.60 -10.12 9.32
CA ASN A 207 3.80 -9.71 10.05
C ASN A 207 4.69 -8.72 9.28
N MET A 208 4.62 -8.70 7.95
CA MET A 208 5.32 -7.70 7.14
C MET A 208 4.71 -6.31 7.30
N TYR A 209 3.39 -6.21 7.34
CA TYR A 209 2.68 -4.93 7.24
C TYR A 209 1.97 -4.50 8.53
N VAL A 210 1.71 -5.43 9.45
CA VAL A 210 1.09 -5.17 10.77
C VAL A 210 2.10 -5.52 11.84
N ASN A 211 2.81 -4.53 12.33
CA ASN A 211 3.95 -4.69 13.24
C ASN A 211 4.10 -3.46 14.16
N GLU A 212 5.28 -3.23 14.70
CA GLU A 212 5.56 -2.08 15.58
C GLU A 212 5.31 -0.73 14.90
N ASP A 213 5.59 -0.61 13.58
CA ASP A 213 5.30 0.61 12.82
C ASP A 213 3.79 0.87 12.71
N THR A 214 2.96 -0.18 12.78
CA THR A 214 1.49 -0.05 12.82
C THR A 214 1.00 0.47 14.19
N ILE A 215 1.73 0.15 15.26
CA ILE A 215 1.47 0.70 16.60
C ILE A 215 1.86 2.18 16.66
N ASP A 216 3.05 2.52 16.19
CA ASP A 216 3.55 3.91 16.01
C ASP A 216 4.68 3.90 14.97
N MET A 217 4.50 4.63 13.88
CA MET A 217 5.52 4.75 12.84
C MET A 217 6.83 5.41 13.32
N GLY A 218 6.81 6.02 14.48
CA GLY A 218 7.97 6.64 15.11
C GLY A 218 8.54 7.83 14.31
N GLU A 219 9.73 8.25 14.66
CA GLU A 219 10.43 9.36 13.99
C GLU A 219 10.87 8.99 12.57
N GLN A 220 11.31 7.73 12.37
CA GLN A 220 11.73 7.25 11.05
C GLN A 220 10.58 7.20 10.06
N GLY A 221 9.40 6.73 10.48
CA GLY A 221 8.21 6.73 9.62
C GLY A 221 7.76 8.15 9.25
N ARG A 222 7.80 9.09 10.18
CA ARG A 222 7.51 10.51 9.89
C ARG A 222 8.52 11.13 8.91
N LYS A 223 9.82 10.84 9.06
CA LYS A 223 10.85 11.24 8.09
C LYS A 223 10.61 10.61 6.73
N ALA A 224 10.22 9.34 6.69
CA ALA A 224 9.92 8.62 5.47
C ALA A 224 8.73 9.22 4.72
N LEU A 225 7.66 9.60 5.41
CA LEU A 225 6.53 10.32 4.81
C LEU A 225 6.96 11.65 4.20
N SER A 226 7.73 12.45 4.94
CA SER A 226 8.25 13.73 4.43
C SER A 226 9.11 13.52 3.17
N LYS A 227 9.95 12.47 3.17
CA LYS A 227 10.78 12.14 2.00
C LYS A 227 9.96 11.66 0.81
N LEU A 228 8.89 10.87 1.04
CA LEU A 228 7.98 10.46 -0.03
C LEU A 228 7.34 11.68 -0.71
N TYR A 229 6.89 12.67 0.08
CA TYR A 229 6.27 13.86 -0.46
C TYR A 229 7.28 14.77 -1.19
N GLU A 230 8.52 14.89 -0.67
CA GLU A 230 9.61 15.59 -1.34
C GLU A 230 9.88 14.97 -2.73
N LEU A 231 10.14 13.66 -2.79
CA LEU A 231 10.39 12.95 -4.04
C LEU A 231 9.20 13.02 -5.01
N SER A 232 7.97 12.98 -4.50
CA SER A 232 6.78 13.14 -5.32
C SER A 232 6.73 14.52 -5.98
N LEU A 233 7.02 15.58 -5.23
CA LEU A 233 7.07 16.95 -5.76
C LEU A 233 8.18 17.12 -6.81
N GLU A 234 9.37 16.58 -6.56
CA GLU A 234 10.51 16.62 -7.49
C GLU A 234 10.20 15.92 -8.82
N ASN A 235 9.35 14.91 -8.80
CA ASN A 235 8.95 14.12 -9.97
C ASN A 235 7.58 14.56 -10.55
N ASN A 236 6.99 15.65 -10.10
CA ASN A 236 5.68 16.17 -10.51
C ASN A 236 4.54 15.13 -10.35
N ILE A 237 4.50 14.51 -9.20
CA ILE A 237 3.53 13.49 -8.82
C ILE A 237 2.54 14.04 -7.78
#